data_bc316ef04e84276ef4b864cb17f61108
#
_entry.id   bc316ef04e84276ef4b864cb17f61108
#
_cell.length_a   1.000
_cell.length_b   1.000
_cell.length_c   1.000
_cell.angle_alpha   90.00
_cell.angle_beta   90.00
_cell.angle_gamma   90.00
#
_symmetry.space_group_name_H-M   'P 1'
#
loop_
_entity.id
_entity.type
_entity.pdbx_description
1 polymer ?
#
loop_
_entity_poly.entity_id
_entity_poly.type
_entity_poly.pdbx_seq_one_letter_code
_entity_poly.pdbx_strand_id
1 'polypeptide(L)'
;GGAYIGGEGPAVMNPTGGRRGTPRIKPPFPAAAGLFGMPTTINNVETLSSVVHILNRGAAWYKGLCLSNPKSTGTKLFSVCGHVQRPGNYEVTMGFPLKDLLYDMCGGPPEGRTLKACIPGGSSVPILTREESEACLLDYEGVVAKGSMLGSGGVIVFDDSADMVYQIMRLARFYAHESCAQCTQCREGTAWTTKILERILSGQGKTKDLDLLLDLSENMTGKTICVLSDSCAAPVVSGIKKFRGEFEAYLAGKKEPVMVA
;
A
#
# COMPACT_ATOMS: atom_id res chain seq x y z
N GLY A 1 21.57 -0.57 -0.84
CA GLY A 1 20.20 -0.29 -0.53
C GLY A 1 19.24 -0.90 -1.54
N GLY A 2 18.01 -0.52 -1.46
CA GLY A 2 16.98 -0.98 -2.40
C GLY A 2 15.99 -1.96 -1.81
N ALA A 3 16.17 -2.40 -0.56
CA ALA A 3 15.16 -3.20 0.13
C ALA A 3 14.00 -2.29 0.58
N TYR A 4 12.76 -2.76 0.37
CA TYR A 4 11.54 -2.05 0.77
C TYR A 4 11.51 -1.71 2.28
N ILE A 5 12.02 -2.63 3.11
CA ILE A 5 12.14 -2.40 4.56
C ILE A 5 13.01 -1.17 4.91
N GLY A 6 13.88 -0.72 4.01
CA GLY A 6 14.67 0.50 4.18
C GLY A 6 13.84 1.79 4.26
N GLY A 7 12.54 1.75 3.95
CA GLY A 7 11.60 2.85 4.21
C GLY A 7 11.24 3.04 5.68
N GLU A 8 11.50 2.06 6.54
CA GLU A 8 11.35 2.18 8.00
C GLU A 8 12.57 2.88 8.60
N GLY A 9 12.36 3.85 9.51
CA GLY A 9 13.42 4.72 10.00
C GLY A 9 14.67 4.01 10.54
N PRO A 10 14.60 3.20 11.61
CA PRO A 10 15.73 2.40 12.06
C PRO A 10 16.32 1.46 11.01
N ALA A 11 15.50 0.91 10.11
CA ALA A 11 15.97 0.04 9.05
C ALA A 11 16.83 0.75 8.01
N VAL A 12 16.66 2.07 7.78
CA VAL A 12 17.56 2.86 6.92
C VAL A 12 18.87 3.23 7.61
N MET A 13 18.84 3.43 8.94
CA MET A 13 20.05 3.75 9.69
C MET A 13 21.04 2.58 9.78
N ASN A 14 20.54 1.36 9.88
CA ASN A 14 21.37 0.17 10.02
C ASN A 14 22.34 -0.04 8.85
N PRO A 15 21.91 -0.01 7.56
CA PRO A 15 22.82 -0.10 6.41
C PRO A 15 23.79 1.06 6.32
N THR A 16 23.40 2.27 6.71
CA THR A 16 24.28 3.44 6.76
C THR A 16 25.43 3.20 7.75
N GLY A 17 25.18 2.45 8.82
CA GLY A 17 26.20 2.01 9.78
C GLY A 17 26.83 0.66 9.43
N GLY A 18 26.69 0.13 8.22
CA GLY A 18 27.28 -1.16 7.78
C GLY A 18 26.58 -2.40 8.33
N ARG A 19 25.35 -2.27 8.84
CA ARG A 19 24.55 -3.38 9.39
C ARG A 19 23.42 -3.77 8.44
N ARG A 20 22.84 -4.96 8.68
CA ARG A 20 21.63 -5.40 7.96
C ARG A 20 20.47 -4.44 8.23
N GLY A 21 19.70 -4.10 7.18
CA GLY A 21 18.50 -3.28 7.28
C GLY A 21 17.37 -3.99 8.02
N THR A 22 17.26 -3.74 9.32
CA THR A 22 16.21 -4.29 10.18
C THR A 22 15.65 -3.20 11.09
N PRO A 23 14.35 -3.20 11.41
CA PRO A 23 13.76 -2.34 12.40
C PRO A 23 14.36 -2.54 13.79
N ARG A 24 14.26 -1.51 14.64
CA ARG A 24 14.64 -1.56 16.05
C ARG A 24 13.42 -1.32 16.92
N ILE A 25 13.42 -1.95 18.11
CA ILE A 25 12.40 -1.70 19.14
C ILE A 25 12.56 -0.24 19.63
N LYS A 26 11.46 0.42 19.86
CA LYS A 26 11.39 1.77 20.43
C LYS A 26 10.67 1.71 21.79
N PRO A 27 11.13 2.39 22.85
CA PRO A 27 12.32 3.25 22.95
C PRO A 27 13.64 2.45 22.93
N PRO A 28 14.83 3.10 22.57
CA PRO A 28 14.99 4.52 22.29
C PRO A 28 14.53 4.91 20.87
N PHE A 29 14.01 6.12 20.73
CA PHE A 29 13.72 6.71 19.43
C PHE A 29 15.01 7.25 18.80
N PRO A 30 15.11 7.35 17.46
CA PRO A 30 16.29 7.85 16.77
C PRO A 30 16.75 9.23 17.25
N ALA A 31 15.83 10.12 17.64
CA ALA A 31 16.14 11.43 18.18
C ALA A 31 16.93 11.38 19.49
N ALA A 32 16.80 10.29 20.25
CA ALA A 32 17.57 10.06 21.48
C ALA A 32 18.85 9.25 21.21
N ALA A 33 18.75 8.17 20.42
CA ALA A 33 19.88 7.28 20.11
C ALA A 33 19.68 6.64 18.72
N GLY A 34 20.23 7.27 17.69
CA GLY A 34 20.08 6.87 16.30
C GLY A 34 21.35 6.25 15.69
N LEU A 35 21.88 6.86 14.63
CA LEU A 35 23.06 6.41 13.92
C LEU A 35 24.29 6.56 14.84
N PHE A 36 25.09 5.51 14.95
CA PHE A 36 26.24 5.43 15.85
C PHE A 36 25.93 5.77 17.33
N GLY A 37 24.68 5.60 17.76
CA GLY A 37 24.24 5.94 19.12
C GLY A 37 24.01 7.44 19.34
N MET A 38 24.18 8.27 18.32
CA MET A 38 24.00 9.72 18.40
C MET A 38 22.57 10.12 18.08
N PRO A 39 22.08 11.26 18.61
CA PRO A 39 20.78 11.83 18.21
C PRO A 39 20.69 11.98 16.69
N THR A 40 19.64 11.44 16.09
CA THR A 40 19.47 11.39 14.64
C THR A 40 18.06 11.77 14.24
N THR A 41 17.93 12.71 13.30
CA THR A 41 16.65 13.02 12.65
C THR A 41 16.55 12.28 11.31
N ILE A 42 15.34 11.79 11.00
CA ILE A 42 15.03 11.15 9.72
C ILE A 42 13.83 11.89 9.13
N ASN A 43 13.98 12.38 7.91
CA ASN A 43 12.94 13.15 7.23
C ASN A 43 12.64 12.52 5.87
N ASN A 44 11.36 12.56 5.47
CA ASN A 44 10.94 12.17 4.14
C ASN A 44 11.41 13.23 3.11
N VAL A 45 11.82 12.78 1.91
CA VAL A 45 12.29 13.65 0.83
C VAL A 45 11.20 14.62 0.36
N GLU A 46 9.95 14.19 0.25
CA GLU A 46 8.82 15.04 -0.12
C GLU A 46 8.60 16.16 0.91
N THR A 47 8.74 15.85 2.20
CA THR A 47 8.71 16.84 3.28
C THR A 47 9.82 17.88 3.12
N LEU A 48 11.07 17.46 2.88
CA LEU A 48 12.21 18.37 2.69
C LEU A 48 12.04 19.24 1.44
N SER A 49 11.49 18.69 0.35
CA SER A 49 11.19 19.46 -0.86
C SER A 49 10.14 20.55 -0.59
N SER A 50 9.11 20.25 0.20
CA SER A 50 8.06 21.20 0.56
C SER A 50 8.56 22.32 1.49
N VAL A 51 9.49 22.03 2.41
CA VAL A 51 10.02 23.00 3.39
C VAL A 51 10.61 24.24 2.71
N VAL A 52 11.35 24.07 1.62
CA VAL A 52 11.95 25.18 0.87
C VAL A 52 10.88 26.17 0.38
N HIS A 53 9.78 25.65 -0.16
CA HIS A 53 8.67 26.47 -0.64
C HIS A 53 7.90 27.13 0.50
N ILE A 54 7.72 26.42 1.62
CA ILE A 54 7.06 26.96 2.81
C ILE A 54 7.86 28.13 3.41
N LEU A 55 9.17 27.99 3.51
CA LEU A 55 10.05 29.06 4.03
C LEU A 55 10.03 30.30 3.11
N ASN A 56 10.02 30.11 1.79
CA ASN A 56 10.04 31.21 0.83
C ASN A 56 8.67 31.91 0.68
N ARG A 57 7.55 31.16 0.77
CA ARG A 57 6.19 31.68 0.49
C ARG A 57 5.34 31.86 1.74
N GLY A 58 5.79 31.34 2.87
CA GLY A 58 5.10 31.42 4.16
C GLY A 58 4.11 30.29 4.41
N ALA A 59 3.84 30.05 5.70
CA ALA A 59 2.94 28.98 6.14
C ALA A 59 1.47 29.19 5.69
N ALA A 60 1.04 30.45 5.58
CA ALA A 60 -0.33 30.77 5.13
C ALA A 60 -0.56 30.31 3.69
N TRP A 61 0.42 30.51 2.81
CA TRP A 61 0.37 30.00 1.45
C TRP A 61 0.19 28.47 1.41
N TYR A 62 0.99 27.72 2.15
CA TYR A 62 0.91 26.26 2.16
C TYR A 62 -0.41 25.75 2.75
N LYS A 63 -0.91 26.38 3.81
CA LYS A 63 -2.22 26.07 4.39
C LYS A 63 -3.38 26.38 3.44
N GLY A 64 -3.20 27.33 2.52
CA GLY A 64 -4.18 27.65 1.47
C GLY A 64 -4.25 26.61 0.34
N LEU A 65 -3.27 25.73 0.23
CA LEU A 65 -3.27 24.60 -0.71
C LEU A 65 -4.12 23.45 -0.13
N CYS A 66 -5.43 23.58 -0.22
CA CYS A 66 -6.40 22.63 0.30
C CYS A 66 -7.69 22.73 -0.50
N LEU A 67 -8.21 21.62 -0.99
CA LEU A 67 -9.46 21.55 -1.76
C LEU A 67 -10.64 21.04 -0.93
N SER A 68 -10.42 20.34 0.16
CA SER A 68 -11.48 19.67 0.91
C SER A 68 -11.40 19.94 2.42
N ASN A 69 -10.31 19.57 3.06
CA ASN A 69 -10.16 19.58 4.51
C ASN A 69 -8.96 20.43 4.97
N PRO A 70 -9.15 21.49 5.79
CA PRO A 70 -8.07 22.35 6.25
C PRO A 70 -7.04 21.64 7.16
N LYS A 71 -7.29 20.39 7.58
CA LYS A 71 -6.32 19.56 8.30
C LYS A 71 -5.35 18.87 7.35
N SER A 72 -5.74 18.63 6.11
CA SER A 72 -4.90 18.02 5.05
C SER A 72 -4.55 19.09 4.02
N THR A 73 -3.41 19.73 4.17
CA THR A 73 -2.99 20.88 3.33
C THR A 73 -1.71 20.58 2.55
N GLY A 74 -1.45 21.39 1.53
CA GLY A 74 -0.27 21.26 0.68
C GLY A 74 -0.57 20.48 -0.60
N THR A 75 0.50 20.07 -1.27
CA THR A 75 0.46 19.19 -2.44
C THR A 75 1.06 17.83 -2.10
N LYS A 76 0.75 16.83 -2.92
CA LYS A 76 1.37 15.52 -2.85
C LYS A 76 1.60 14.96 -4.24
N LEU A 77 2.72 14.26 -4.41
CA LEU A 77 3.00 13.47 -5.60
C LEU A 77 2.28 12.12 -5.51
N PHE A 78 1.49 11.82 -6.54
CA PHE A 78 0.87 10.52 -6.74
C PHE A 78 1.51 9.80 -7.93
N SER A 79 2.09 8.63 -7.66
CA SER A 79 2.67 7.75 -8.68
C SER A 79 1.60 6.77 -9.14
N VAL A 80 1.02 7.02 -10.30
CA VAL A 80 -0.09 6.23 -10.85
C VAL A 80 0.45 5.17 -11.81
N CYS A 81 0.06 3.92 -11.59
CA CYS A 81 0.43 2.78 -12.43
C CYS A 81 -0.73 1.78 -12.55
N GLY A 82 -0.50 0.72 -13.32
CA GLY A 82 -1.50 -0.30 -13.60
C GLY A 82 -2.28 -0.01 -14.88
N HIS A 83 -3.56 -0.29 -14.88
CA HIS A 83 -4.41 -0.22 -16.06
C HIS A 83 -4.95 1.19 -16.29
N VAL A 84 -4.07 2.10 -16.69
CA VAL A 84 -4.39 3.48 -17.10
C VAL A 84 -3.68 3.82 -18.42
N GLN A 85 -4.24 4.73 -19.20
CA GLN A 85 -3.66 5.12 -20.48
C GLN A 85 -2.36 5.91 -20.33
N ARG A 86 -2.26 6.74 -19.31
CA ARG A 86 -1.11 7.60 -19.03
C ARG A 86 -0.60 7.38 -17.61
N PRO A 87 0.18 6.30 -17.37
CA PRO A 87 0.85 6.13 -16.08
C PRO A 87 1.92 7.20 -15.88
N GLY A 88 2.17 7.61 -14.63
CA GLY A 88 3.17 8.62 -14.33
C GLY A 88 3.06 9.20 -12.93
N ASN A 89 3.84 10.25 -12.69
CA ASN A 89 3.83 10.99 -11.44
C ASN A 89 3.04 12.29 -11.63
N TYR A 90 2.08 12.52 -10.77
CA TYR A 90 1.18 13.66 -10.81
C TYR A 90 1.21 14.39 -9.46
N GLU A 91 1.53 15.68 -9.48
CA GLU A 91 1.40 16.52 -8.30
C GLU A 91 0.01 17.15 -8.27
N VAL A 92 -0.72 16.92 -7.20
CA VAL A 92 -2.04 17.51 -6.99
C VAL A 92 -2.17 18.09 -5.58
N THR A 93 -3.06 19.06 -5.43
CA THR A 93 -3.41 19.64 -4.12
C THR A 93 -4.18 18.60 -3.29
N MET A 94 -3.93 18.58 -1.98
CA MET A 94 -4.64 17.68 -1.06
C MET A 94 -6.15 17.90 -1.13
N GLY A 95 -6.91 16.80 -1.16
CA GLY A 95 -8.34 16.78 -1.37
C GLY A 95 -8.76 16.72 -2.84
N PHE A 96 -7.82 16.55 -3.76
CA PHE A 96 -8.13 16.34 -5.19
C PHE A 96 -8.95 15.06 -5.37
N PRO A 97 -10.02 15.06 -6.20
CA PRO A 97 -10.81 13.85 -6.43
C PRO A 97 -9.98 12.75 -7.10
N LEU A 98 -9.99 11.55 -6.53
CA LEU A 98 -9.29 10.40 -7.15
C LEU A 98 -9.84 10.10 -8.54
N LYS A 99 -11.14 10.26 -8.74
CA LYS A 99 -11.79 10.12 -10.06
C LYS A 99 -11.14 11.01 -11.12
N ASP A 100 -10.94 12.29 -10.82
CA ASP A 100 -10.38 13.24 -11.76
C ASP A 100 -8.91 12.94 -12.06
N LEU A 101 -8.15 12.47 -11.04
CA LEU A 101 -6.79 11.97 -11.26
C LEU A 101 -6.79 10.78 -12.23
N LEU A 102 -7.67 9.80 -12.03
CA LEU A 102 -7.69 8.58 -12.83
C LEU A 102 -8.19 8.83 -14.27
N TYR A 103 -9.26 9.60 -14.45
CA TYR A 103 -9.89 9.78 -15.77
C TYR A 103 -9.33 10.98 -16.53
N ASP A 104 -9.22 12.14 -15.92
CA ASP A 104 -8.84 13.37 -16.63
C ASP A 104 -7.31 13.45 -16.81
N MET A 105 -6.55 13.20 -15.73
CA MET A 105 -5.10 13.29 -15.79
C MET A 105 -4.46 12.02 -16.37
N CYS A 106 -4.91 10.84 -15.97
CA CYS A 106 -4.34 9.57 -16.42
C CYS A 106 -5.05 8.98 -17.66
N GLY A 107 -6.14 9.57 -18.15
CA GLY A 107 -6.87 9.14 -19.33
C GLY A 107 -7.80 7.94 -19.11
N GLY A 108 -8.01 7.51 -17.87
CA GLY A 108 -8.84 6.37 -17.53
C GLY A 108 -8.24 5.01 -17.86
N PRO A 109 -8.99 3.92 -17.68
CA PRO A 109 -8.61 2.60 -18.16
C PRO A 109 -8.42 2.55 -19.68
N PRO A 110 -7.73 1.53 -20.23
CA PRO A 110 -7.62 1.34 -21.69
C PRO A 110 -8.99 1.32 -22.38
N GLU A 111 -8.99 1.64 -23.68
CA GLU A 111 -10.21 1.69 -24.49
C GLU A 111 -11.01 0.37 -24.40
N GLY A 112 -12.31 0.48 -24.22
CA GLY A 112 -13.22 -0.67 -24.06
C GLY A 112 -13.16 -1.34 -22.68
N ARG A 113 -12.38 -0.81 -21.73
CA ARG A 113 -12.26 -1.31 -20.37
C ARG A 113 -12.92 -0.37 -19.36
N THR A 114 -13.28 -0.92 -18.22
CA THR A 114 -13.85 -0.16 -17.10
C THR A 114 -13.01 -0.32 -15.84
N LEU A 115 -12.99 0.71 -15.00
CA LEU A 115 -12.34 0.62 -13.69
C LEU A 115 -13.02 -0.48 -12.85
N LYS A 116 -12.22 -1.35 -12.25
CA LYS A 116 -12.68 -2.39 -11.32
C LYS A 116 -12.33 -2.07 -9.88
N ALA A 117 -11.08 -1.71 -9.66
CA ALA A 117 -10.54 -1.46 -8.34
C ALA A 117 -9.35 -0.49 -8.40
N CYS A 118 -9.04 0.11 -7.25
CA CYS A 118 -7.86 0.95 -7.09
C CYS A 118 -7.23 0.76 -5.70
N ILE A 119 -5.92 0.80 -5.64
CA ILE A 119 -5.18 0.95 -4.38
C ILE A 119 -4.68 2.39 -4.34
N PRO A 120 -5.17 3.27 -3.44
CA PRO A 120 -4.90 4.71 -3.52
C PRO A 120 -3.59 5.16 -2.87
N GLY A 121 -2.96 4.31 -2.08
CA GLY A 121 -1.85 4.71 -1.20
C GLY A 121 -0.63 3.77 -1.19
N GLY A 122 -0.43 3.00 -2.27
CA GLY A 122 0.61 1.97 -2.36
C GLY A 122 0.12 0.59 -1.94
N SER A 123 0.91 -0.42 -2.21
CA SER A 123 0.56 -1.84 -2.00
C SER A 123 0.18 -2.19 -0.55
N SER A 124 0.46 -1.31 0.40
CA SER A 124 0.30 -1.52 1.85
C SER A 124 -1.08 -1.13 2.41
N VAL A 125 -1.98 -0.66 1.57
CA VAL A 125 -3.28 -0.15 2.01
C VAL A 125 -4.45 -0.98 1.47
N PRO A 126 -5.63 -0.91 2.12
CA PRO A 126 -6.82 -1.59 1.62
C PRO A 126 -7.20 -1.17 0.20
N ILE A 127 -7.68 -2.14 -0.58
CA ILE A 127 -8.16 -1.96 -1.95
C ILE A 127 -9.52 -1.26 -1.91
N LEU A 128 -9.76 -0.32 -2.81
CA LEU A 128 -11.06 0.32 -3.06
C LEU A 128 -11.75 -0.33 -4.25
N THR A 129 -13.07 -0.48 -4.19
CA THR A 129 -13.90 -0.81 -5.36
C THR A 129 -13.97 0.38 -6.32
N ARG A 130 -14.58 0.19 -7.48
CA ARG A 130 -14.83 1.27 -8.43
C ARG A 130 -15.61 2.42 -7.77
N GLU A 131 -16.74 2.11 -7.13
CA GLU A 131 -17.64 3.09 -6.52
C GLU A 131 -16.94 3.86 -5.39
N GLU A 132 -16.17 3.14 -4.57
CA GLU A 132 -15.37 3.76 -3.50
C GLU A 132 -14.30 4.67 -4.07
N SER A 133 -13.62 4.26 -5.16
CA SER A 133 -12.56 5.03 -5.82
C SER A 133 -13.10 6.30 -6.47
N GLU A 134 -14.23 6.20 -7.17
CA GLU A 134 -14.85 7.35 -7.85
C GLU A 134 -15.41 8.39 -6.87
N ALA A 135 -15.72 7.99 -5.64
CA ALA A 135 -16.21 8.86 -4.57
C ALA A 135 -15.11 9.24 -3.53
N CYS A 136 -13.84 8.97 -3.83
CA CYS A 136 -12.73 9.20 -2.90
C CYS A 136 -12.07 10.55 -3.15
N LEU A 137 -11.76 11.28 -2.08
CA LEU A 137 -10.89 12.45 -2.10
C LEU A 137 -9.48 12.04 -1.63
N LEU A 138 -8.47 12.59 -2.29
CA LEU A 138 -7.06 12.31 -2.01
C LEU A 138 -6.56 13.23 -0.89
N ASP A 139 -7.12 13.05 0.30
CA ASP A 139 -6.64 13.56 1.57
C ASP A 139 -6.69 12.47 2.65
N TYR A 140 -6.11 12.73 3.82
CA TYR A 140 -6.04 11.71 4.87
C TYR A 140 -7.43 11.26 5.33
N GLU A 141 -8.34 12.20 5.53
CA GLU A 141 -9.68 11.94 6.04
C GLU A 141 -10.57 11.29 4.97
N GLY A 142 -10.49 11.77 3.73
CA GLY A 142 -11.28 11.27 2.60
C GLY A 142 -10.98 9.82 2.28
N VAL A 143 -9.70 9.45 2.24
CA VAL A 143 -9.29 8.05 1.97
C VAL A 143 -9.65 7.13 3.14
N VAL A 144 -9.49 7.60 4.39
CA VAL A 144 -9.91 6.84 5.58
C VAL A 144 -11.44 6.64 5.60
N ALA A 145 -12.22 7.63 5.21
CA ALA A 145 -13.68 7.50 5.11
C ALA A 145 -14.14 6.44 4.09
N LYS A 146 -13.29 6.07 3.13
CA LYS A 146 -13.51 4.96 2.19
C LYS A 146 -12.92 3.62 2.66
N GLY A 147 -12.41 3.56 3.89
CA GLY A 147 -11.83 2.35 4.46
C GLY A 147 -10.45 1.97 3.91
N SER A 148 -9.68 2.98 3.43
CA SER A 148 -8.30 2.81 2.99
C SER A 148 -7.38 3.82 3.67
N MET A 149 -6.18 4.04 3.16
CA MET A 149 -5.22 5.02 3.68
C MET A 149 -4.53 5.73 2.52
N LEU A 150 -4.15 7.00 2.73
CA LEU A 150 -3.41 7.78 1.74
C LEU A 150 -2.00 7.21 1.48
N GLY A 151 -1.41 6.57 2.48
CA GLY A 151 -0.15 5.83 2.38
C GLY A 151 0.99 6.63 1.74
N SER A 152 1.67 6.01 0.78
CA SER A 152 2.80 6.60 0.07
C SER A 152 2.39 7.48 -1.13
N GLY A 153 1.12 7.49 -1.55
CA GLY A 153 0.67 8.11 -2.78
C GLY A 153 0.94 7.26 -4.04
N GLY A 154 1.30 6.00 -3.88
CA GLY A 154 1.36 5.04 -4.99
C GLY A 154 -0.06 4.59 -5.34
N VAL A 155 -0.53 4.92 -6.54
CA VAL A 155 -1.87 4.56 -7.01
C VAL A 155 -1.78 3.41 -8.00
N ILE A 156 -2.39 2.27 -7.65
CA ILE A 156 -2.40 1.08 -8.52
C ILE A 156 -3.83 0.87 -9.02
N VAL A 157 -4.00 0.89 -10.33
CA VAL A 157 -5.31 0.83 -10.98
C VAL A 157 -5.54 -0.54 -11.64
N PHE A 158 -6.71 -1.10 -11.42
CA PHE A 158 -7.15 -2.36 -11.98
C PHE A 158 -8.42 -2.15 -12.81
N ASP A 159 -8.42 -2.58 -14.05
CA ASP A 159 -9.61 -2.62 -14.89
C ASP A 159 -10.36 -3.97 -14.75
N ASP A 160 -11.44 -4.12 -15.48
CA ASP A 160 -12.33 -5.30 -15.46
C ASP A 160 -11.66 -6.60 -15.95
N SER A 161 -10.51 -6.53 -16.61
CA SER A 161 -9.71 -7.70 -16.98
C SER A 161 -8.87 -8.27 -15.84
N ALA A 162 -8.64 -7.48 -14.78
CA ALA A 162 -7.78 -7.88 -13.68
C ALA A 162 -8.40 -9.01 -12.85
N ASP A 163 -7.64 -10.06 -12.64
CA ASP A 163 -7.96 -11.10 -11.66
C ASP A 163 -7.48 -10.65 -10.28
N MET A 164 -8.42 -10.32 -9.39
CA MET A 164 -8.06 -9.76 -8.08
C MET A 164 -7.36 -10.77 -7.17
N VAL A 165 -7.65 -12.07 -7.31
CA VAL A 165 -6.95 -13.11 -6.52
C VAL A 165 -5.48 -13.18 -6.91
N TYR A 166 -5.19 -13.11 -8.21
CA TYR A 166 -3.82 -13.08 -8.73
C TYR A 166 -3.09 -11.81 -8.29
N GLN A 167 -3.73 -10.63 -8.38
CA GLN A 167 -3.12 -9.37 -7.96
C GLN A 167 -2.78 -9.36 -6.47
N ILE A 168 -3.70 -9.84 -5.63
CA ILE A 168 -3.49 -9.94 -4.18
C ILE A 168 -2.36 -10.94 -3.85
N MET A 169 -2.28 -12.04 -4.57
CA MET A 169 -1.16 -12.99 -4.43
C MET A 169 0.18 -12.32 -4.78
N ARG A 170 0.22 -11.54 -5.87
CA ARG A 170 1.44 -10.79 -6.24
C ARG A 170 1.88 -9.81 -5.14
N LEU A 171 0.93 -9.12 -4.51
CA LEU A 171 1.22 -8.24 -3.37
C LEU A 171 1.74 -9.03 -2.16
N ALA A 172 1.10 -10.14 -1.82
CA ALA A 172 1.54 -10.99 -0.71
C ALA A 172 2.95 -11.56 -0.95
N ARG A 173 3.27 -12.01 -2.18
CA ARG A 173 4.59 -12.48 -2.59
C ARG A 173 5.65 -11.37 -2.45
N PHE A 174 5.31 -10.14 -2.83
CA PHE A 174 6.18 -8.99 -2.63
C PHE A 174 6.53 -8.80 -1.14
N TYR A 175 5.54 -8.82 -0.25
CA TYR A 175 5.78 -8.68 1.19
C TYR A 175 6.53 -9.85 1.80
N ALA A 176 6.30 -11.08 1.32
CA ALA A 176 7.08 -12.24 1.74
C ALA A 176 8.57 -12.10 1.34
N HIS A 177 8.84 -11.59 0.14
CA HIS A 177 10.19 -11.32 -0.34
C HIS A 177 10.88 -10.19 0.43
N GLU A 178 10.16 -9.11 0.71
CA GLU A 178 10.70 -7.90 1.37
C GLU A 178 10.74 -7.99 2.90
N SER A 179 10.22 -9.07 3.48
CA SER A 179 10.33 -9.30 4.92
C SER A 179 11.79 -9.38 5.34
N CYS A 180 12.20 -8.57 6.34
CA CYS A 180 13.54 -8.67 6.91
C CYS A 180 13.75 -9.94 7.73
N ALA A 181 12.70 -10.76 7.92
CA ALA A 181 12.65 -12.02 8.66
C ALA A 181 12.94 -11.92 10.16
N GLN A 182 12.94 -10.71 10.75
CA GLN A 182 13.22 -10.54 12.18
C GLN A 182 12.07 -11.07 13.05
N CYS A 183 10.82 -10.71 12.72
CA CYS A 183 9.64 -11.13 13.47
C CYS A 183 9.07 -12.41 12.89
N THR A 184 8.81 -13.42 13.73
CA THR A 184 8.27 -14.72 13.31
C THR A 184 6.92 -14.56 12.59
N GLN A 185 6.00 -13.76 13.16
CA GLN A 185 4.68 -13.52 12.59
C GLN A 185 4.75 -12.92 11.18
N CYS A 186 5.70 -12.03 10.92
CA CYS A 186 5.93 -11.46 9.61
C CYS A 186 6.56 -12.48 8.65
N ARG A 187 7.69 -13.09 9.04
CA ARG A 187 8.45 -14.04 8.22
C ARG A 187 7.60 -15.22 7.76
N GLU A 188 6.94 -15.88 8.71
CA GLU A 188 6.13 -17.06 8.43
C GLU A 188 4.74 -16.68 7.87
N GLY A 189 4.10 -15.68 8.46
CA GLY A 189 2.74 -15.28 8.08
C GLY A 189 2.65 -14.78 6.63
N THR A 190 3.58 -13.93 6.18
CA THR A 190 3.60 -13.46 4.78
C THR A 190 3.88 -14.61 3.80
N ALA A 191 4.79 -15.53 4.16
CA ALA A 191 5.10 -16.71 3.35
C ALA A 191 3.90 -17.68 3.28
N TRP A 192 3.21 -17.92 4.39
CA TRP A 192 2.02 -18.77 4.40
C TRP A 192 0.86 -18.15 3.65
N THR A 193 0.63 -16.84 3.81
CA THR A 193 -0.37 -16.10 3.04
C THR A 193 -0.14 -16.29 1.54
N THR A 194 1.09 -16.12 1.08
CA THR A 194 1.46 -16.33 -0.33
C THR A 194 1.16 -17.76 -0.79
N LYS A 195 1.62 -18.78 -0.04
CA LYS A 195 1.40 -20.19 -0.38
C LYS A 195 -0.08 -20.57 -0.44
N ILE A 196 -0.92 -20.01 0.43
CA ILE A 196 -2.36 -20.28 0.41
C ILE A 196 -2.98 -19.64 -0.83
N LEU A 197 -2.64 -18.41 -1.17
CA LEU A 197 -3.13 -17.72 -2.37
C LEU A 197 -2.69 -18.46 -3.66
N GLU A 198 -1.44 -18.92 -3.72
CA GLU A 198 -0.92 -19.75 -4.82
C GLU A 198 -1.69 -21.07 -4.94
N ARG A 199 -2.00 -21.73 -3.83
CA ARG A 199 -2.81 -22.95 -3.80
C ARG A 199 -4.22 -22.69 -4.31
N ILE A 200 -4.85 -21.58 -3.97
CA ILE A 200 -6.17 -21.21 -4.50
C ILE A 200 -6.10 -21.01 -6.02
N LEU A 201 -5.11 -20.25 -6.50
CA LEU A 201 -4.92 -19.97 -7.92
C LEU A 201 -4.62 -21.21 -8.75
N SER A 202 -3.88 -22.18 -8.19
CA SER A 202 -3.58 -23.45 -8.86
C SER A 202 -4.77 -24.46 -8.88
N GLY A 203 -5.93 -24.07 -8.37
CA GLY A 203 -7.10 -24.96 -8.30
C GLY A 203 -7.03 -26.02 -7.19
N GLN A 204 -6.05 -25.91 -6.29
CA GLN A 204 -5.89 -26.83 -5.14
C GLN A 204 -6.39 -26.20 -3.84
N GLY A 205 -7.10 -25.09 -3.94
CA GLY A 205 -7.67 -24.36 -2.81
C GLY A 205 -8.71 -25.18 -2.04
N LYS A 206 -8.78 -24.95 -0.75
CA LYS A 206 -9.73 -25.60 0.17
C LYS A 206 -10.76 -24.58 0.65
N THR A 207 -11.97 -24.99 0.92
CA THR A 207 -13.07 -24.13 1.40
C THR A 207 -12.67 -23.29 2.63
N LYS A 208 -11.83 -23.85 3.51
CA LYS A 208 -11.34 -23.15 4.72
C LYS A 208 -10.20 -22.15 4.45
N ASP A 209 -9.68 -22.05 3.23
CA ASP A 209 -8.50 -21.20 2.95
C ASP A 209 -8.79 -19.71 3.12
N LEU A 210 -10.02 -19.26 2.86
CA LEU A 210 -10.39 -17.86 3.07
C LEU A 210 -10.41 -17.50 4.56
N ASP A 211 -10.98 -18.36 5.39
CA ASP A 211 -10.99 -18.15 6.84
C ASP A 211 -9.57 -18.20 7.41
N LEU A 212 -8.74 -19.12 6.89
CA LEU A 212 -7.33 -19.21 7.29
C LEU A 212 -6.53 -17.95 6.89
N LEU A 213 -6.78 -17.37 5.71
CA LEU A 213 -6.13 -16.10 5.30
C LEU A 213 -6.54 -14.93 6.20
N LEU A 214 -7.80 -14.87 6.63
CA LEU A 214 -8.29 -13.85 7.57
C LEU A 214 -7.68 -14.03 8.95
N ASP A 215 -7.64 -15.25 9.47
CA ASP A 215 -7.00 -15.60 10.76
C ASP A 215 -5.51 -15.27 10.76
N LEU A 216 -4.77 -15.65 9.71
CA LEU A 216 -3.36 -15.28 9.54
C LEU A 216 -3.17 -13.76 9.55
N SER A 217 -4.01 -13.04 8.82
CA SER A 217 -3.95 -11.57 8.75
C SER A 217 -4.17 -10.93 10.13
N GLU A 218 -5.13 -11.42 10.91
CA GLU A 218 -5.38 -10.97 12.28
C GLU A 218 -4.19 -11.28 13.20
N ASN A 219 -3.57 -12.46 13.05
CA ASN A 219 -2.41 -12.87 13.84
C ASN A 219 -1.10 -12.17 13.44
N MET A 220 -1.04 -11.52 12.29
CA MET A 220 0.09 -10.69 11.87
C MET A 220 -0.07 -9.23 12.27
N THR A 221 -1.28 -8.68 12.19
CA THR A 221 -1.56 -7.25 12.35
C THR A 221 -1.30 -6.78 13.79
N GLY A 222 -0.47 -5.74 13.93
CA GLY A 222 -0.14 -5.12 15.22
C GLY A 222 0.76 -5.97 16.13
N LYS A 223 1.31 -7.09 15.66
CA LYS A 223 2.08 -8.05 16.48
C LYS A 223 3.56 -8.15 16.10
N THR A 224 4.07 -7.17 15.34
CA THR A 224 5.45 -7.12 14.86
C THR A 224 6.10 -5.78 15.17
N ILE A 225 7.43 -5.71 15.09
CA ILE A 225 8.21 -4.49 15.41
C ILE A 225 7.90 -3.33 14.45
N CYS A 226 7.62 -3.64 13.19
CA CYS A 226 7.22 -2.66 12.18
C CYS A 226 5.92 -3.10 11.50
N VAL A 227 5.32 -2.21 10.71
CA VAL A 227 4.03 -2.43 10.05
C VAL A 227 4.10 -3.21 8.72
N LEU A 228 5.19 -3.92 8.41
CA LEU A 228 5.31 -4.66 7.14
C LEU A 228 4.30 -5.81 7.06
N SER A 229 4.06 -6.52 8.14
CA SER A 229 3.04 -7.58 8.21
C SER A 229 1.63 -7.05 8.05
N ASP A 230 1.33 -5.89 8.66
CA ASP A 230 0.07 -5.16 8.50
C ASP A 230 -0.15 -4.74 7.05
N SER A 231 0.94 -4.30 6.40
CA SER A 231 0.96 -3.93 4.99
C SER A 231 0.64 -5.10 4.06
N CYS A 232 1.05 -6.32 4.42
CA CYS A 232 0.66 -7.53 3.70
C CYS A 232 -0.80 -7.89 3.95
N ALA A 233 -1.26 -7.78 5.20
CA ALA A 233 -2.61 -8.15 5.60
C ALA A 233 -3.70 -7.25 4.99
N ALA A 234 -3.44 -5.94 4.88
CA ALA A 234 -4.43 -4.96 4.45
C ALA A 234 -5.04 -5.25 3.06
N PRO A 235 -4.27 -5.45 1.97
CA PRO A 235 -4.83 -5.80 0.67
C PRO A 235 -5.47 -7.21 0.66
N VAL A 236 -4.97 -8.16 1.43
CA VAL A 236 -5.54 -9.53 1.52
C VAL A 236 -6.93 -9.47 2.15
N VAL A 237 -7.06 -8.84 3.31
CA VAL A 237 -8.34 -8.72 4.04
C VAL A 237 -9.37 -7.93 3.24
N SER A 238 -8.98 -6.78 2.69
CA SER A 238 -9.88 -5.95 1.87
C SER A 238 -10.28 -6.66 0.58
N GLY A 239 -9.35 -7.35 -0.05
CA GLY A 239 -9.59 -8.12 -1.26
C GLY A 239 -10.56 -9.27 -1.05
N ILE A 240 -10.39 -10.08 0.01
CA ILE A 240 -11.33 -11.15 0.35
C ILE A 240 -12.72 -10.57 0.64
N LYS A 241 -12.81 -9.45 1.37
CA LYS A 241 -14.10 -8.83 1.69
C LYS A 241 -14.83 -8.28 0.47
N LYS A 242 -14.12 -7.62 -0.44
CA LYS A 242 -14.71 -6.88 -1.57
C LYS A 242 -14.83 -7.71 -2.86
N PHE A 243 -13.96 -8.69 -3.05
CA PHE A 243 -13.91 -9.53 -4.26
C PHE A 243 -14.10 -11.03 -3.94
N ARG A 244 -14.81 -11.33 -2.87
CA ARG A 244 -15.01 -12.69 -2.36
C ARG A 244 -15.48 -13.67 -3.44
N GLY A 245 -16.37 -13.24 -4.34
CA GLY A 245 -16.87 -14.07 -5.43
C GLY A 245 -15.78 -14.57 -6.39
N GLU A 246 -14.69 -13.82 -6.58
CA GLU A 246 -13.58 -14.30 -7.41
C GLU A 246 -12.79 -15.42 -6.73
N PHE A 247 -12.59 -15.34 -5.43
CA PHE A 247 -11.97 -16.41 -4.64
C PHE A 247 -12.85 -17.66 -4.65
N GLU A 248 -14.15 -17.51 -4.41
CA GLU A 248 -15.10 -18.61 -4.40
C GLU A 248 -15.22 -19.29 -5.77
N ALA A 249 -15.04 -18.55 -6.86
CA ALA A 249 -15.01 -19.11 -8.22
C ALA A 249 -13.82 -20.07 -8.42
N TYR A 250 -12.63 -19.75 -7.89
CA TYR A 250 -11.49 -20.67 -7.87
C TYR A 250 -11.76 -21.90 -7.00
N LEU A 251 -12.27 -21.70 -5.79
CA LEU A 251 -12.55 -22.79 -4.86
C LEU A 251 -13.63 -23.75 -5.37
N ALA A 252 -14.55 -23.24 -6.19
CA ALA A 252 -15.60 -24.05 -6.83
C ALA A 252 -15.18 -24.67 -8.17
N GLY A 253 -13.94 -24.47 -8.62
CA GLY A 253 -13.44 -24.95 -9.92
C GLY A 253 -14.12 -24.29 -11.13
N LYS A 254 -14.71 -23.09 -10.94
CA LYS A 254 -15.37 -22.32 -12.01
C LYS A 254 -14.41 -21.38 -12.76
N LYS A 255 -13.22 -21.23 -12.27
CA LYS A 255 -12.12 -20.46 -12.88
C LYS A 255 -10.98 -21.39 -13.24
N GLU A 256 -10.37 -21.20 -14.40
CA GLU A 256 -9.21 -21.99 -14.80
C GLU A 256 -8.01 -21.69 -13.88
N PRO A 257 -7.26 -22.74 -13.49
CA PRO A 257 -6.06 -22.57 -12.69
C PRO A 257 -5.04 -21.69 -13.39
N VAL A 258 -4.41 -20.80 -12.63
CA VAL A 258 -3.32 -19.96 -13.10
C VAL A 258 -2.00 -20.58 -12.67
N MET A 259 -1.11 -20.83 -13.64
CA MET A 259 0.27 -21.23 -13.34
C MET A 259 1.00 -20.05 -12.72
N VAL A 260 1.36 -20.21 -11.46
CA VAL A 260 2.10 -19.19 -10.70
C VAL A 260 3.57 -19.57 -10.73
N ALA A 261 4.35 -18.91 -11.61
CA ALA A 261 5.80 -19.09 -11.73
C ALA A 261 6.57 -18.38 -10.61
#